data_75bd63122e7cc6b900535516afc751f8
#
_entry.id   75bd63122e7cc6b900535516afc751f8
#
_cell.length_a   1.000
_cell.length_b   1.000
_cell.length_c   1.000
_cell.angle_alpha   90.00
_cell.angle_beta   90.00
_cell.angle_gamma   90.00
#
_symmetry.space_group_name_H-M   'P 1'
#
loop_
_entity.id
_entity.type
_entity.pdbx_description
1 polymer ?
#
loop_
_entity_poly.entity_id
_entity_poly.type
_entity_poly.pdbx_seq_one_letter_code
_entity_poly.pdbx_strand_id
1 'polypeptide(L)'
;MPQTAHSPQHSASAPALALTIAGSEATGGAGAQADLKTFQELGVFGIVALTCIVSFDPEDDWNHRFFPVPTEILQQQLDAIQGDYPERLRTVKLGMQGSPEVIRTSAAALRRAEWDHVVLDPVLICKGQEPGHALDTDQALKAELLPLATFTTPNHFETEQLSGMTVRSVEDLTAAARRIHEISGAAVLAKGGMHLPGPDAVDVFVDGDTVEVLSAPKIGQSGVSGAGCSLAAAVTAELAKGATTLEAARRAKEFVRAGIAQAVEGRTPFAALWQGGLR
;
A
#
# COMPACT_ATOMS: atom_id res chain seq x y z
N MET A 1 43.96 7.03 -21.89
CA MET A 1 43.60 5.60 -22.03
C MET A 1 42.09 5.56 -22.10
N PRO A 2 41.44 5.07 -23.16
CA PRO A 2 39.99 5.00 -23.20
C PRO A 2 39.51 3.85 -22.27
N GLN A 3 38.62 4.21 -21.34
CA GLN A 3 37.90 3.21 -20.53
C GLN A 3 36.96 2.41 -21.44
N THR A 4 37.24 1.12 -21.57
CA THR A 4 36.34 0.16 -22.22
C THR A 4 35.08 0.03 -21.35
N ALA A 5 33.96 0.54 -21.86
CA ALA A 5 32.65 0.30 -21.28
C ALA A 5 32.36 -1.21 -21.33
N HIS A 6 32.36 -1.84 -20.17
CA HIS A 6 31.83 -3.19 -20.01
C HIS A 6 30.30 -3.11 -20.11
N SER A 7 29.76 -3.48 -21.25
CA SER A 7 28.32 -3.78 -21.37
C SER A 7 28.06 -5.12 -20.66
N PRO A 8 27.24 -5.15 -19.60
CA PRO A 8 26.87 -6.41 -19.01
C PRO A 8 25.94 -7.15 -19.97
N GLN A 9 26.38 -8.32 -20.45
CA GLN A 9 25.51 -9.27 -21.13
C GLN A 9 24.61 -9.93 -20.08
N HIS A 10 23.42 -9.33 -19.82
CA HIS A 10 22.37 -9.98 -19.06
C HIS A 10 21.34 -10.52 -20.02
N SER A 11 21.34 -11.83 -20.25
CA SER A 11 20.32 -12.57 -21.02
C SER A 11 19.02 -12.83 -20.23
N ALA A 12 18.92 -12.37 -18.99
CA ALA A 12 17.67 -12.33 -18.24
C ALA A 12 16.99 -10.98 -18.47
N SER A 13 15.67 -10.96 -18.70
CA SER A 13 14.91 -9.71 -18.77
C SER A 13 15.12 -8.91 -17.48
N ALA A 14 15.37 -7.61 -17.60
CA ALA A 14 15.52 -6.75 -16.42
C ALA A 14 14.26 -6.84 -15.54
N PRO A 15 14.40 -6.78 -14.20
CA PRO A 15 13.25 -6.87 -13.30
C PRO A 15 12.26 -5.74 -13.57
N ALA A 16 10.98 -5.98 -13.29
CA ALA A 16 9.96 -4.95 -13.24
C ALA A 16 10.31 -3.94 -12.14
N LEU A 17 9.91 -2.68 -12.31
CA LEU A 17 10.15 -1.59 -11.36
C LEU A 17 8.84 -1.21 -10.67
N ALA A 18 8.91 -0.90 -9.39
CA ALA A 18 7.80 -0.30 -8.65
C ALA A 18 8.31 0.76 -7.67
N LEU A 19 7.62 1.90 -7.64
CA LEU A 19 7.84 2.96 -6.66
C LEU A 19 6.88 2.78 -5.48
N THR A 20 7.34 2.99 -4.26
CA THR A 20 6.46 3.29 -3.12
C THR A 20 6.70 4.71 -2.63
N ILE A 21 5.62 5.48 -2.44
CA ILE A 21 5.61 6.79 -1.80
C ILE A 21 4.92 6.59 -0.45
N ALA A 22 5.70 6.43 0.61
CA ALA A 22 5.19 6.00 1.92
C ALA A 22 6.09 6.43 3.08
N GLY A 23 5.56 6.35 4.29
CA GLY A 23 6.35 6.57 5.50
C GLY A 23 7.30 5.40 5.79
N SER A 24 8.44 5.72 6.38
CA SER A 24 9.38 4.75 6.98
C SER A 24 8.90 4.37 8.37
N GLU A 25 8.93 3.09 8.72
CA GLU A 25 8.61 2.59 10.07
C GLU A 25 9.81 1.83 10.65
N ALA A 26 10.34 2.34 11.78
CA ALA A 26 11.66 1.96 12.31
C ALA A 26 11.80 0.48 12.70
N THR A 27 10.71 -0.19 13.15
CA THR A 27 10.76 -1.62 13.51
C THR A 27 10.74 -2.54 12.29
N GLY A 28 10.49 -1.98 11.11
CA GLY A 28 10.50 -2.72 9.85
C GLY A 28 9.24 -3.56 9.61
N GLY A 29 8.21 -3.40 10.45
CA GLY A 29 6.95 -4.15 10.36
C GLY A 29 5.98 -3.61 9.32
N ALA A 30 6.04 -2.29 9.02
CA ALA A 30 5.11 -1.61 8.12
C ALA A 30 5.82 -0.60 7.21
N GLY A 31 5.04 0.20 6.48
CA GLY A 31 5.51 1.30 5.65
C GLY A 31 6.47 0.87 4.55
N ALA A 32 7.37 1.76 4.18
CA ALA A 32 8.34 1.57 3.10
C ALA A 32 9.20 0.30 3.27
N GLN A 33 9.52 -0.09 4.51
CA GLN A 33 10.25 -1.32 4.79
C GLN A 33 9.47 -2.57 4.42
N ALA A 34 8.18 -2.62 4.76
CA ALA A 34 7.31 -3.73 4.36
C ALA A 34 7.11 -3.77 2.84
N ASP A 35 6.98 -2.60 2.21
CA ASP A 35 6.81 -2.47 0.77
C ASP A 35 8.05 -2.99 0.02
N LEU A 36 9.26 -2.53 0.39
CA LEU A 36 10.51 -2.96 -0.26
C LEU A 36 10.79 -4.44 -0.05
N LYS A 37 10.52 -4.99 1.15
CA LYS A 37 10.62 -6.43 1.40
C LYS A 37 9.66 -7.22 0.51
N THR A 38 8.42 -6.73 0.36
CA THR A 38 7.40 -7.35 -0.51
C THR A 38 7.82 -7.31 -1.98
N PHE A 39 8.30 -6.17 -2.48
CA PHE A 39 8.79 -6.03 -3.85
C PHE A 39 9.96 -6.98 -4.11
N GLN A 40 10.95 -7.02 -3.21
CA GLN A 40 12.10 -7.90 -3.33
C GLN A 40 11.69 -9.38 -3.33
N GLU A 41 10.77 -9.78 -2.45
CA GLU A 41 10.30 -11.17 -2.35
C GLU A 41 9.55 -11.60 -3.61
N LEU A 42 8.82 -10.67 -4.24
CA LEU A 42 8.06 -10.91 -5.48
C LEU A 42 8.88 -10.65 -6.76
N GLY A 43 10.20 -10.42 -6.65
CA GLY A 43 11.10 -10.27 -7.79
C GLY A 43 10.98 -8.92 -8.53
N VAL A 44 10.51 -7.88 -7.85
CA VAL A 44 10.38 -6.52 -8.36
C VAL A 44 11.46 -5.63 -7.76
N PHE A 45 12.10 -4.79 -8.57
CA PHE A 45 13.06 -3.79 -8.08
C PHE A 45 12.29 -2.63 -7.47
N GLY A 46 12.32 -2.56 -6.14
CA GLY A 46 11.60 -1.56 -5.35
C GLY A 46 12.38 -0.26 -5.22
N ILE A 47 11.68 0.85 -5.47
CA ILE A 47 12.18 2.22 -5.32
C ILE A 47 11.32 2.92 -4.26
N VAL A 48 11.88 3.84 -3.47
CA VAL A 48 11.16 4.49 -2.39
C VAL A 48 11.35 6.00 -2.40
N ALA A 49 10.24 6.74 -2.19
CA ALA A 49 10.23 8.13 -1.76
C ALA A 49 9.57 8.20 -0.38
N LEU A 50 10.27 8.74 0.61
CA LEU A 50 9.81 8.80 1.99
C LEU A 50 8.97 10.05 2.25
N THR A 51 7.80 9.86 2.86
CA THR A 51 6.85 10.93 3.26
C THR A 51 7.03 11.34 4.72
N CYS A 52 7.40 10.40 5.57
CA CYS A 52 7.63 10.60 7.01
C CYS A 52 8.50 9.48 7.58
N ILE A 53 8.96 9.69 8.81
CA ILE A 53 9.62 8.67 9.62
C ILE A 53 8.77 8.43 10.85
N VAL A 54 8.46 7.16 11.13
CA VAL A 54 7.74 6.71 12.32
C VAL A 54 8.67 5.86 13.17
N SER A 55 8.72 6.16 14.44
CA SER A 55 9.34 5.31 15.45
C SER A 55 8.36 5.06 16.60
N PHE A 56 8.71 4.14 17.48
CA PHE A 56 7.93 3.82 18.66
C PHE A 56 8.75 4.16 19.90
N ASP A 57 8.07 4.58 20.98
CA ASP A 57 8.70 4.84 22.26
C ASP A 57 8.57 3.61 23.19
N PRO A 58 9.65 2.87 23.44
CA PRO A 58 9.59 1.71 24.35
C PRO A 58 9.29 2.08 25.81
N GLU A 59 9.51 3.35 26.20
CA GLU A 59 9.29 3.86 27.56
C GLU A 59 7.90 4.47 27.74
N ASP A 60 7.14 4.65 26.62
CA ASP A 60 5.80 5.20 26.61
C ASP A 60 4.85 4.27 25.84
N ASP A 61 4.66 3.06 26.37
CA ASP A 61 3.74 2.02 25.84
C ASP A 61 3.80 1.81 24.33
N TRP A 62 4.97 1.99 23.73
CA TRP A 62 5.18 1.89 22.28
C TRP A 62 4.36 2.89 21.47
N ASN A 63 4.07 4.06 22.03
CA ASN A 63 3.41 5.14 21.33
C ASN A 63 4.20 5.60 20.10
N HIS A 64 3.47 5.99 19.06
CA HIS A 64 4.05 6.44 17.81
C HIS A 64 4.68 7.83 17.96
N ARG A 65 5.92 7.96 17.50
CA ARG A 65 6.59 9.23 17.23
C ARG A 65 6.61 9.45 15.73
N PHE A 66 6.03 10.55 15.28
CA PHE A 66 5.86 10.88 13.86
C PHE A 66 6.70 12.10 13.48
N PHE A 67 7.51 11.94 12.44
CA PHE A 67 8.39 12.98 11.92
C PHE A 67 8.12 13.14 10.41
N PRO A 68 7.46 14.23 9.96
CA PRO A 68 7.23 14.46 8.54
C PRO A 68 8.54 14.73 7.81
N VAL A 69 8.67 14.20 6.61
CA VAL A 69 9.72 14.63 5.68
C VAL A 69 9.25 15.95 5.06
N PRO A 70 10.09 17.00 5.03
CA PRO A 70 9.75 18.25 4.36
C PRO A 70 9.35 18.04 2.91
N THR A 71 8.35 18.75 2.43
CA THR A 71 7.81 18.58 1.07
C THR A 71 8.85 18.86 -0.03
N GLU A 72 9.79 19.75 0.23
CA GLU A 72 10.92 20.02 -0.67
C GLU A 72 11.84 18.81 -0.82
N ILE A 73 12.05 18.07 0.28
CA ILE A 73 12.86 16.84 0.26
C ILE A 73 12.12 15.72 -0.45
N LEU A 74 10.80 15.60 -0.20
CA LEU A 74 9.97 14.65 -0.95
C LEU A 74 10.00 14.95 -2.45
N GLN A 75 9.86 16.22 -2.84
CA GLN A 75 9.93 16.64 -4.25
C GLN A 75 11.27 16.27 -4.88
N GLN A 76 12.40 16.52 -4.19
CA GLN A 76 13.75 16.16 -4.66
C GLN A 76 13.91 14.64 -4.83
N GLN A 77 13.36 13.82 -3.91
CA GLN A 77 13.35 12.37 -4.08
C GLN A 77 12.59 11.95 -5.34
N LEU A 78 11.39 12.50 -5.55
CA LEU A 78 10.54 12.19 -6.71
C LEU A 78 11.18 12.64 -8.03
N ASP A 79 11.79 13.81 -8.06
CA ASP A 79 12.48 14.33 -9.25
C ASP A 79 13.70 13.47 -9.62
N ALA A 80 14.47 13.02 -8.62
CA ALA A 80 15.60 12.12 -8.84
C ALA A 80 15.14 10.75 -9.39
N ILE A 81 14.07 10.18 -8.82
CA ILE A 81 13.52 8.88 -9.21
C ILE A 81 12.96 8.96 -10.65
N GLN A 82 12.16 9.99 -10.95
CA GLN A 82 11.60 10.17 -12.30
C GLN A 82 12.69 10.47 -13.33
N GLY A 83 13.75 11.17 -12.94
CA GLY A 83 14.92 11.44 -13.80
C GLY A 83 15.76 10.21 -14.12
N ASP A 84 15.85 9.24 -13.18
CA ASP A 84 16.64 8.01 -13.35
C ASP A 84 15.88 6.91 -14.13
N TYR A 85 14.54 6.84 -13.99
CA TYR A 85 13.71 5.79 -14.61
C TYR A 85 12.54 6.34 -15.46
N PRO A 86 12.76 7.29 -16.38
CA PRO A 86 11.68 8.07 -17.00
C PRO A 86 10.71 7.23 -17.84
N GLU A 87 11.17 6.13 -18.45
CA GLU A 87 10.36 5.30 -19.36
C GLU A 87 9.99 3.94 -18.75
N ARG A 88 10.74 3.50 -17.74
CA ARG A 88 10.61 2.16 -17.17
C ARG A 88 9.74 2.08 -15.93
N LEU A 89 9.67 3.17 -15.17
CA LEU A 89 8.89 3.23 -13.94
C LEU A 89 7.45 3.62 -14.26
N ARG A 90 6.58 2.62 -14.31
CA ARG A 90 5.16 2.77 -14.72
C ARG A 90 4.17 2.33 -13.64
N THR A 91 4.68 1.88 -12.49
CA THR A 91 3.84 1.38 -11.41
C THR A 91 4.25 2.00 -10.09
N VAL A 92 3.28 2.57 -9.37
CA VAL A 92 3.51 3.24 -8.09
C VAL A 92 2.48 2.81 -7.05
N LYS A 93 2.95 2.65 -5.81
CA LYS A 93 2.12 2.51 -4.61
C LYS A 93 2.16 3.80 -3.80
N LEU A 94 1.00 4.22 -3.34
CA LEU A 94 0.85 5.28 -2.34
C LEU A 94 0.46 4.65 -1.01
N GLY A 95 1.31 4.81 0.00
CA GLY A 95 1.02 4.43 1.38
C GLY A 95 0.69 5.65 2.24
N MET A 96 1.13 5.62 3.51
CA MET A 96 0.91 6.73 4.44
C MET A 96 1.55 8.02 3.95
N GLN A 97 0.73 9.07 3.79
CA GLN A 97 1.18 10.39 3.31
C GLN A 97 1.46 11.36 4.47
N GLY A 98 0.69 11.30 5.53
CA GLY A 98 0.93 12.01 6.78
C GLY A 98 0.40 13.44 6.85
N SER A 99 0.28 14.18 5.74
CA SER A 99 -0.30 15.53 5.73
C SER A 99 -0.91 15.91 4.38
N PRO A 100 -1.82 16.92 4.35
CA PRO A 100 -2.39 17.44 3.11
C PRO A 100 -1.33 17.98 2.14
N GLU A 101 -0.24 18.59 2.64
CA GLU A 101 0.85 19.14 1.83
C GLU A 101 1.60 18.01 1.11
N VAL A 102 1.92 16.93 1.81
CA VAL A 102 2.56 15.74 1.25
C VAL A 102 1.65 15.09 0.20
N ILE A 103 0.34 15.00 0.46
CA ILE A 103 -0.66 14.50 -0.49
C ILE A 103 -0.63 15.32 -1.78
N ARG A 104 -0.68 16.65 -1.67
CA ARG A 104 -0.63 17.54 -2.86
C ARG A 104 0.68 17.42 -3.62
N THR A 105 1.82 17.30 -2.91
CA THR A 105 3.13 17.09 -3.54
C THR A 105 3.18 15.77 -4.30
N SER A 106 2.71 14.68 -3.68
CA SER A 106 2.63 13.35 -4.33
C SER A 106 1.71 13.39 -5.55
N ALA A 107 0.50 13.97 -5.43
CA ALA A 107 -0.45 14.10 -6.53
C ALA A 107 0.12 14.93 -7.69
N ALA A 108 0.82 16.03 -7.40
CA ALA A 108 1.48 16.85 -8.42
C ALA A 108 2.57 16.08 -9.16
N ALA A 109 3.36 15.26 -8.45
CA ALA A 109 4.39 14.42 -9.07
C ALA A 109 3.76 13.32 -9.95
N LEU A 110 2.67 12.69 -9.48
CA LEU A 110 1.94 11.69 -10.28
C LEU A 110 1.40 12.27 -11.59
N ARG A 111 0.86 13.49 -11.56
CA ARG A 111 0.31 14.15 -12.77
C ARG A 111 1.38 14.53 -13.80
N ARG A 112 2.68 14.57 -13.43
CA ARG A 112 3.79 14.91 -14.34
C ARG A 112 4.39 13.73 -15.06
N ALA A 113 4.07 12.51 -14.65
CA ALA A 113 4.56 11.27 -15.24
C ALA A 113 3.41 10.40 -15.74
N GLU A 114 3.72 9.45 -16.61
CA GLU A 114 2.75 8.48 -17.08
C GLU A 114 2.83 7.21 -16.24
N TRP A 115 1.69 6.77 -15.71
CA TRP A 115 1.57 5.58 -14.88
C TRP A 115 0.57 4.60 -15.51
N ASP A 116 0.98 3.35 -15.65
CA ASP A 116 0.07 2.27 -16.00
C ASP A 116 -0.77 1.86 -14.77
N HIS A 117 -0.13 1.88 -13.58
CA HIS A 117 -0.77 1.51 -12.33
C HIS A 117 -0.42 2.46 -11.19
N VAL A 118 -1.45 3.01 -10.55
CA VAL A 118 -1.38 3.78 -9.31
C VAL A 118 -2.18 3.03 -8.25
N VAL A 119 -1.49 2.37 -7.33
CA VAL A 119 -2.10 1.58 -6.25
C VAL A 119 -2.16 2.43 -4.99
N LEU A 120 -3.36 2.75 -4.53
CA LEU A 120 -3.60 3.54 -3.32
C LEU A 120 -3.96 2.62 -2.14
N ASP A 121 -3.10 2.57 -1.13
CA ASP A 121 -3.46 2.11 0.22
C ASP A 121 -3.96 3.34 0.99
N PRO A 122 -5.29 3.51 1.14
CA PRO A 122 -5.87 4.79 1.56
C PRO A 122 -5.81 4.94 3.09
N VAL A 123 -4.59 5.10 3.63
CA VAL A 123 -4.36 5.25 5.07
C VAL A 123 -4.96 6.57 5.55
N LEU A 124 -6.19 6.53 6.06
CA LEU A 124 -6.95 7.71 6.51
C LEU A 124 -6.57 8.16 7.92
N ILE A 125 -6.19 7.22 8.79
CA ILE A 125 -5.76 7.53 10.16
C ILE A 125 -4.29 7.20 10.29
N CYS A 126 -3.47 8.22 10.44
CA CYS A 126 -2.09 8.06 10.87
C CYS A 126 -2.09 8.03 12.40
N LYS A 127 -1.78 6.88 12.99
CA LYS A 127 -1.67 6.75 14.45
C LYS A 127 -0.69 7.80 14.98
N GLY A 128 -1.06 8.49 16.05
CA GLY A 128 -0.26 9.55 16.66
C GLY A 128 -0.50 10.96 16.11
N GLN A 129 -1.48 11.17 15.23
CA GLN A 129 -1.91 12.51 14.79
C GLN A 129 -3.08 13.04 15.61
N GLU A 130 -3.14 14.38 15.75
CA GLU A 130 -4.28 15.08 16.35
C GLU A 130 -5.54 14.89 15.47
N PRO A 131 -6.75 14.76 16.09
CA PRO A 131 -7.98 14.48 15.35
C PRO A 131 -8.33 15.48 14.24
N GLY A 132 -7.99 16.75 14.39
CA GLY A 132 -8.23 17.79 13.37
C GLY A 132 -7.37 17.58 12.13
N HIS A 133 -6.10 17.26 12.28
CA HIS A 133 -5.18 16.97 11.17
C HIS A 133 -5.58 15.71 10.40
N ALA A 134 -6.17 14.74 11.09
CA ALA A 134 -6.65 13.51 10.45
C ALA A 134 -7.78 13.79 9.45
N LEU A 135 -8.72 14.70 9.80
CA LEU A 135 -9.83 15.07 8.90
C LEU A 135 -9.34 15.79 7.64
N ASP A 136 -8.41 16.73 7.76
CA ASP A 136 -7.86 17.45 6.60
C ASP A 136 -7.07 16.51 5.68
N THR A 137 -6.33 15.57 6.26
CA THR A 137 -5.59 14.55 5.51
C THR A 137 -6.54 13.62 4.75
N ASP A 138 -7.63 13.17 5.38
CA ASP A 138 -8.67 12.35 4.76
C ASP A 138 -9.33 13.05 3.58
N GLN A 139 -9.73 14.32 3.76
CA GLN A 139 -10.32 15.12 2.69
C GLN A 139 -9.36 15.33 1.51
N ALA A 140 -8.09 15.64 1.80
CA ALA A 140 -7.08 15.82 0.78
C ALA A 140 -6.81 14.50 0.01
N LEU A 141 -6.76 13.34 0.69
CA LEU A 141 -6.59 12.04 0.06
C LEU A 141 -7.74 11.73 -0.91
N LYS A 142 -8.98 11.93 -0.46
CA LYS A 142 -10.18 11.73 -1.29
C LYS A 142 -10.22 12.66 -2.51
N ALA A 143 -9.80 13.91 -2.34
CA ALA A 143 -9.86 14.91 -3.41
C ALA A 143 -8.69 14.79 -4.42
N GLU A 144 -7.48 14.45 -3.95
CA GLU A 144 -6.26 14.58 -4.74
C GLU A 144 -5.68 13.24 -5.23
N LEU A 145 -5.75 12.17 -4.42
CA LEU A 145 -5.12 10.89 -4.73
C LEU A 145 -6.12 9.83 -5.21
N LEU A 146 -7.29 9.76 -4.61
CA LEU A 146 -8.28 8.75 -4.98
C LEU A 146 -8.69 8.84 -6.48
N PRO A 147 -8.85 10.03 -7.09
CA PRO A 147 -9.15 10.16 -8.52
C PRO A 147 -7.98 9.79 -9.46
N LEU A 148 -6.76 9.66 -8.92
CA LEU A 148 -5.58 9.24 -9.69
C LEU A 148 -5.32 7.73 -9.57
N ALA A 149 -5.96 7.07 -8.61
CA ALA A 149 -5.78 5.66 -8.38
C ALA A 149 -6.37 4.81 -9.52
N THR A 150 -5.64 3.78 -9.93
CA THR A 150 -6.14 2.71 -10.80
C THR A 150 -6.55 1.48 -10.00
N PHE A 151 -6.04 1.37 -8.76
CA PHE A 151 -6.36 0.31 -7.83
C PHE A 151 -6.34 0.86 -6.40
N THR A 152 -7.28 0.46 -5.53
CA THR A 152 -7.28 0.86 -4.11
C THR A 152 -7.57 -0.32 -3.18
N THR A 153 -6.96 -0.30 -1.98
CA THR A 153 -7.02 -1.41 -1.02
C THR A 153 -7.52 -0.96 0.36
N PRO A 154 -8.74 -0.40 0.47
CA PRO A 154 -9.25 0.09 1.74
C PRO A 154 -9.48 -1.05 2.74
N ASN A 155 -9.13 -0.83 4.01
CA ASN A 155 -9.54 -1.69 5.11
C ASN A 155 -11.02 -1.46 5.46
N HIS A 156 -11.55 -2.20 6.45
CA HIS A 156 -12.95 -2.10 6.85
C HIS A 156 -13.36 -0.65 7.19
N PHE A 157 -12.60 0.04 8.04
CA PHE A 157 -12.87 1.43 8.43
C PHE A 157 -12.76 2.37 7.22
N GLU A 158 -11.70 2.25 6.44
CA GLU A 158 -11.48 3.05 5.23
C GLU A 158 -12.59 2.82 4.20
N THR A 159 -13.08 1.59 4.08
CA THR A 159 -14.21 1.26 3.20
C THR A 159 -15.47 2.00 3.62
N GLU A 160 -15.80 2.04 4.92
CA GLU A 160 -16.93 2.81 5.44
C GLU A 160 -16.75 4.31 5.16
N GLN A 161 -15.56 4.86 5.42
CA GLN A 161 -15.28 6.29 5.22
C GLN A 161 -15.29 6.71 3.75
N LEU A 162 -14.79 5.87 2.84
CA LEU A 162 -14.77 6.18 1.41
C LEU A 162 -16.13 6.01 0.74
N SER A 163 -16.88 5.00 1.15
CA SER A 163 -18.21 4.72 0.57
C SER A 163 -19.34 5.53 1.20
N GLY A 164 -19.16 5.98 2.45
CA GLY A 164 -20.22 6.57 3.28
C GLY A 164 -21.24 5.55 3.78
N MET A 165 -20.92 4.25 3.73
CA MET A 165 -21.81 3.15 4.10
C MET A 165 -21.29 2.43 5.34
N THR A 166 -22.20 1.86 6.15
CA THR A 166 -21.83 0.97 7.25
C THR A 166 -21.69 -0.46 6.74
N VAL A 167 -20.63 -1.16 7.14
CA VAL A 167 -20.29 -2.51 6.67
C VAL A 167 -20.39 -3.51 7.82
N ARG A 168 -21.37 -4.42 7.76
CA ARG A 168 -21.60 -5.46 8.78
C ARG A 168 -21.60 -6.87 8.22
N SER A 169 -21.69 -6.99 6.90
CA SER A 169 -21.77 -8.27 6.18
C SER A 169 -20.91 -8.22 4.91
N VAL A 170 -20.79 -9.36 4.24
CA VAL A 170 -20.10 -9.48 2.93
C VAL A 170 -20.89 -8.72 1.87
N GLU A 171 -22.22 -8.72 1.95
CA GLU A 171 -23.12 -7.99 1.06
C GLU A 171 -22.91 -6.48 1.21
N ASP A 172 -22.82 -5.95 2.45
CA ASP A 172 -22.52 -4.55 2.70
C ASP A 172 -21.12 -4.18 2.18
N LEU A 173 -20.11 -5.05 2.42
CA LEU A 173 -18.75 -4.85 1.92
C LEU A 173 -18.72 -4.79 0.39
N THR A 174 -19.51 -5.65 -0.27
CA THR A 174 -19.65 -5.65 -1.73
C THR A 174 -20.29 -4.37 -2.25
N ALA A 175 -21.38 -3.92 -1.61
CA ALA A 175 -22.04 -2.68 -1.98
C ALA A 175 -21.12 -1.47 -1.76
N ALA A 176 -20.40 -1.42 -0.65
CA ALA A 176 -19.44 -0.37 -0.36
C ALA A 176 -18.27 -0.36 -1.35
N ALA A 177 -17.72 -1.52 -1.72
CA ALA A 177 -16.66 -1.64 -2.72
C ALA A 177 -17.12 -1.16 -4.11
N ARG A 178 -18.33 -1.51 -4.54
CA ARG A 178 -18.93 -0.98 -5.77
C ARG A 178 -19.07 0.53 -5.73
N ARG A 179 -19.52 1.08 -4.59
CA ARG A 179 -19.64 2.53 -4.41
C ARG A 179 -18.30 3.25 -4.52
N ILE A 180 -17.24 2.67 -3.95
CA ILE A 180 -15.87 3.22 -4.07
C ILE A 180 -15.41 3.15 -5.54
N HIS A 181 -15.66 2.04 -6.22
CA HIS A 181 -15.35 1.90 -7.66
C HIS A 181 -16.07 2.96 -8.50
N GLU A 182 -17.36 3.18 -8.27
CA GLU A 182 -18.15 4.22 -8.97
C GLU A 182 -17.58 5.64 -8.75
N ILE A 183 -17.10 5.95 -7.54
CA ILE A 183 -16.56 7.27 -7.19
C ILE A 183 -15.18 7.48 -7.81
N SER A 184 -14.32 6.44 -7.80
CA SER A 184 -12.90 6.57 -8.12
C SER A 184 -12.55 6.12 -9.55
N GLY A 185 -13.33 5.22 -10.13
CA GLY A 185 -12.96 4.49 -11.35
C GLY A 185 -11.89 3.42 -11.16
N ALA A 186 -11.33 3.29 -9.93
CA ALA A 186 -10.28 2.34 -9.61
C ALA A 186 -10.83 0.93 -9.37
N ALA A 187 -10.06 -0.11 -9.68
CA ALA A 187 -10.30 -1.44 -9.12
C ALA A 187 -10.20 -1.38 -7.59
N VAL A 188 -11.06 -2.08 -6.87
CA VAL A 188 -11.16 -2.01 -5.42
C VAL A 188 -10.96 -3.41 -4.82
N LEU A 189 -10.05 -3.53 -3.85
CA LEU A 189 -9.95 -4.69 -2.97
C LEU A 189 -10.32 -4.25 -1.55
N ALA A 190 -11.60 -4.29 -1.22
CA ALA A 190 -12.12 -3.93 0.10
C ALA A 190 -11.86 -5.06 1.10
N LYS A 191 -11.10 -4.74 2.17
CA LYS A 191 -10.65 -5.71 3.17
C LYS A 191 -11.66 -5.81 4.32
N GLY A 192 -12.38 -6.92 4.42
CA GLY A 192 -13.21 -7.24 5.59
C GLY A 192 -12.38 -7.81 6.74
N GLY A 193 -11.33 -8.55 6.40
CA GLY A 193 -10.32 -9.04 7.36
C GLY A 193 -10.91 -9.71 8.58
N MET A 194 -10.49 -9.26 9.77
CA MET A 194 -10.95 -9.77 11.07
C MET A 194 -12.29 -9.18 11.53
N HIS A 195 -12.77 -8.08 10.91
CA HIS A 195 -13.91 -7.30 11.37
C HIS A 195 -15.26 -7.93 11.03
N LEU A 196 -15.35 -8.61 9.88
CA LEU A 196 -16.59 -9.31 9.54
C LEU A 196 -16.79 -10.57 10.42
N PRO A 197 -18.03 -10.88 10.81
CA PRO A 197 -18.32 -12.07 11.60
C PRO A 197 -18.02 -13.36 10.82
N GLY A 198 -17.80 -14.45 11.54
CA GLY A 198 -17.54 -15.77 10.97
C GLY A 198 -16.08 -16.21 11.06
N PRO A 199 -15.79 -17.44 10.61
CA PRO A 199 -14.47 -18.06 10.74
C PRO A 199 -13.46 -17.58 9.70
N ASP A 200 -13.93 -16.93 8.62
CA ASP A 200 -13.10 -16.55 7.48
C ASP A 200 -12.78 -15.06 7.45
N ALA A 201 -11.58 -14.75 7.03
CA ALA A 201 -11.15 -13.42 6.59
C ALA A 201 -11.60 -13.21 5.14
N VAL A 202 -12.61 -12.37 4.97
CA VAL A 202 -13.24 -12.13 3.67
C VAL A 202 -12.85 -10.75 3.16
N ASP A 203 -12.41 -10.68 1.89
CA ASP A 203 -12.20 -9.44 1.16
C ASP A 203 -13.04 -9.48 -0.13
N VAL A 204 -13.42 -8.31 -0.63
CA VAL A 204 -14.22 -8.21 -1.86
C VAL A 204 -13.44 -7.42 -2.90
N PHE A 205 -13.26 -8.03 -4.06
CA PHE A 205 -12.71 -7.38 -5.24
C PHE A 205 -13.84 -6.89 -6.17
N VAL A 206 -13.68 -5.66 -6.69
CA VAL A 206 -14.58 -5.06 -7.68
C VAL A 206 -13.75 -4.35 -8.75
N ASP A 207 -14.04 -4.65 -10.03
CA ASP A 207 -13.50 -3.92 -11.18
C ASP A 207 -14.50 -4.00 -12.33
N GLY A 208 -15.16 -2.90 -12.67
CA GLY A 208 -16.30 -2.87 -13.58
C GLY A 208 -17.42 -3.81 -13.12
N ASP A 209 -17.82 -4.70 -13.99
CA ASP A 209 -18.84 -5.73 -13.71
C ASP A 209 -18.29 -6.93 -12.93
N THR A 210 -16.97 -7.04 -12.82
CA THR A 210 -16.32 -8.16 -12.12
C THR A 210 -16.40 -7.94 -10.62
N VAL A 211 -17.00 -8.92 -9.91
CA VAL A 211 -17.02 -8.97 -8.45
C VAL A 211 -16.57 -10.34 -8.01
N GLU A 212 -15.62 -10.37 -7.08
CA GLU A 212 -15.15 -11.62 -6.50
C GLU A 212 -15.00 -11.50 -4.98
N VAL A 213 -15.52 -12.50 -4.28
CA VAL A 213 -15.35 -12.66 -2.83
C VAL A 213 -14.15 -13.56 -2.58
N LEU A 214 -13.11 -13.00 -2.01
CA LEU A 214 -11.88 -13.70 -1.65
C LEU A 214 -11.95 -14.11 -0.18
N SER A 215 -12.11 -15.39 0.10
CA SER A 215 -12.26 -15.93 1.45
C SER A 215 -11.12 -16.88 1.80
N ALA A 216 -10.68 -16.83 3.06
CA ALA A 216 -9.74 -17.79 3.64
C ALA A 216 -9.91 -17.84 5.16
N PRO A 217 -9.63 -18.96 5.84
CA PRO A 217 -9.71 -19.05 7.30
C PRO A 217 -8.91 -17.95 8.00
N LYS A 218 -9.49 -17.35 9.05
CA LYS A 218 -8.79 -16.38 9.91
C LYS A 218 -7.60 -17.03 10.59
N ILE A 219 -6.49 -16.29 10.68
CA ILE A 219 -5.26 -16.71 11.36
C ILE A 219 -5.06 -15.80 12.56
N GLY A 220 -4.98 -16.39 13.75
CA GLY A 220 -4.85 -15.64 15.00
C GLY A 220 -6.14 -14.94 15.42
N GLN A 221 -6.04 -14.05 16.42
CA GLN A 221 -7.17 -13.31 16.99
C GLN A 221 -7.02 -11.78 16.84
N SER A 222 -5.87 -11.31 16.39
CA SER A 222 -5.56 -9.89 16.25
C SER A 222 -4.94 -9.58 14.89
N GLY A 223 -4.98 -8.31 14.49
CA GLY A 223 -4.32 -7.84 13.28
C GLY A 223 -2.79 -7.90 13.41
N VAL A 224 -2.12 -8.15 12.29
CA VAL A 224 -0.66 -8.19 12.17
C VAL A 224 -0.19 -6.90 11.52
N SER A 225 0.83 -6.27 12.12
CA SER A 225 1.41 -5.02 11.59
C SER A 225 1.97 -5.23 10.19
N GLY A 226 1.75 -4.25 9.32
CA GLY A 226 2.23 -4.28 7.92
C GLY A 226 1.42 -5.16 6.97
N ALA A 227 0.38 -5.86 7.43
CA ALA A 227 -0.46 -6.69 6.55
C ALA A 227 -1.13 -5.85 5.44
N GLY A 228 -1.64 -4.65 5.76
CA GLY A 228 -2.21 -3.72 4.78
C GLY A 228 -1.16 -3.22 3.78
N CYS A 229 -0.04 -2.71 4.28
CA CYS A 229 1.06 -2.24 3.44
C CYS A 229 1.58 -3.35 2.50
N SER A 230 1.81 -4.56 3.05
CA SER A 230 2.28 -5.70 2.24
C SER A 230 1.24 -6.16 1.21
N LEU A 231 -0.06 -6.07 1.52
CA LEU A 231 -1.13 -6.37 0.55
C LEU A 231 -1.06 -5.40 -0.64
N ALA A 232 -1.07 -4.09 -0.36
CA ALA A 232 -0.99 -3.07 -1.40
C ALA A 232 0.31 -3.17 -2.20
N ALA A 233 1.44 -3.44 -1.53
CA ALA A 233 2.73 -3.66 -2.19
C ALA A 233 2.73 -4.93 -3.06
N ALA A 234 2.11 -6.02 -2.61
CA ALA A 234 1.98 -7.24 -3.41
C ALA A 234 1.10 -7.03 -4.65
N VAL A 235 -0.04 -6.32 -4.52
CA VAL A 235 -0.85 -5.89 -5.67
C VAL A 235 0.02 -5.09 -6.64
N THR A 236 0.77 -4.10 -6.14
CA THR A 236 1.66 -3.26 -6.95
C THR A 236 2.71 -4.09 -7.69
N ALA A 237 3.36 -5.03 -7.00
CA ALA A 237 4.36 -5.90 -7.60
C ALA A 237 3.78 -6.80 -8.70
N GLU A 238 2.61 -7.38 -8.48
CA GLU A 238 1.95 -8.25 -9.46
C GLU A 238 1.51 -7.46 -10.70
N LEU A 239 0.96 -6.25 -10.52
CA LEU A 239 0.63 -5.34 -11.62
C LEU A 239 1.87 -4.91 -12.40
N ALA A 240 2.98 -4.58 -11.72
CA ALA A 240 4.25 -4.25 -12.37
C ALA A 240 4.81 -5.40 -13.23
N LYS A 241 4.48 -6.65 -12.90
CA LYS A 241 4.84 -7.87 -13.67
C LYS A 241 3.83 -8.20 -14.78
N GLY A 242 2.75 -7.40 -14.94
CA GLY A 242 1.75 -7.57 -15.99
C GLY A 242 0.57 -8.48 -15.62
N ALA A 243 0.33 -8.76 -14.34
CA ALA A 243 -0.89 -9.46 -13.92
C ALA A 243 -2.13 -8.58 -14.15
N THR A 244 -3.29 -9.20 -14.36
CA THR A 244 -4.57 -8.50 -14.31
C THR A 244 -4.89 -8.04 -12.88
N THR A 245 -5.80 -7.06 -12.73
CA THR A 245 -6.21 -6.52 -11.43
C THR A 245 -6.74 -7.62 -10.49
N LEU A 246 -7.53 -8.56 -11.01
CA LEU A 246 -8.07 -9.68 -10.25
C LEU A 246 -6.97 -10.68 -9.83
N GLU A 247 -6.07 -11.03 -10.75
CA GLU A 247 -4.94 -11.94 -10.42
C GLU A 247 -4.02 -11.31 -9.37
N ALA A 248 -3.74 -10.01 -9.47
CA ALA A 248 -2.96 -9.27 -8.49
C ALA A 248 -3.64 -9.31 -7.10
N ALA A 249 -4.96 -9.10 -7.03
CA ALA A 249 -5.72 -9.19 -5.79
C ALA A 249 -5.65 -10.58 -5.15
N ARG A 250 -5.85 -11.65 -5.94
CA ARG A 250 -5.79 -13.05 -5.47
C ARG A 250 -4.41 -13.41 -4.93
N ARG A 251 -3.34 -13.12 -5.68
CA ARG A 251 -1.95 -13.40 -5.30
C ARG A 251 -1.52 -12.60 -4.07
N ALA A 252 -1.92 -11.33 -4.00
CA ALA A 252 -1.64 -10.48 -2.85
C ALA A 252 -2.29 -11.00 -1.57
N LYS A 253 -3.55 -11.47 -1.63
CA LYS A 253 -4.21 -12.10 -0.48
C LYS A 253 -3.48 -13.36 -0.01
N GLU A 254 -3.06 -14.24 -0.92
CA GLU A 254 -2.30 -15.44 -0.61
C GLU A 254 -0.94 -15.10 0.01
N PHE A 255 -0.21 -14.15 -0.56
CA PHE A 255 1.06 -13.64 -0.05
C PHE A 255 0.95 -13.14 1.40
N VAL A 256 -0.02 -12.27 1.67
CA VAL A 256 -0.24 -11.72 3.01
C VAL A 256 -0.68 -12.80 3.98
N ARG A 257 -1.55 -13.71 3.57
CA ARG A 257 -1.98 -14.84 4.41
C ARG A 257 -0.81 -15.72 4.84
N ALA A 258 0.09 -16.06 3.92
CA ALA A 258 1.31 -16.83 4.22
C ALA A 258 2.22 -16.06 5.20
N GLY A 259 2.38 -14.76 5.01
CA GLY A 259 3.18 -13.90 5.91
C GLY A 259 2.58 -13.73 7.30
N ILE A 260 1.25 -13.68 7.43
CA ILE A 260 0.55 -13.65 8.73
C ILE A 260 0.79 -14.96 9.50
N ALA A 261 0.74 -16.11 8.82
CA ALA A 261 0.96 -17.41 9.45
C ALA A 261 2.36 -17.57 10.06
N GLN A 262 3.32 -16.74 9.63
CA GLN A 262 4.71 -16.74 10.08
C GLN A 262 5.12 -15.38 10.64
N ALA A 263 4.18 -14.64 11.23
CA ALA A 263 4.44 -13.32 11.78
C ALA A 263 5.60 -13.31 12.78
N VAL A 264 6.39 -12.23 12.75
CA VAL A 264 7.56 -12.05 13.61
C VAL A 264 7.13 -11.31 14.87
N GLU A 265 7.33 -11.92 16.01
CA GLU A 265 7.07 -11.32 17.32
C GLU A 265 8.26 -10.48 17.77
N GLY A 266 7.98 -9.36 18.40
CA GLY A 266 8.93 -8.46 19.05
C GLY A 266 8.44 -8.10 20.44
N ARG A 267 8.95 -7.00 21.01
CA ARG A 267 8.43 -6.42 22.26
C ARG A 267 7.28 -5.44 22.04
N THR A 268 7.05 -5.04 20.80
CA THR A 268 5.88 -4.23 20.44
C THR A 268 4.59 -5.02 20.73
N PRO A 269 3.46 -4.35 21.03
CA PRO A 269 2.19 -5.04 21.33
C PRO A 269 1.54 -5.75 20.11
N PHE A 270 2.22 -5.77 18.97
CA PHE A 270 1.75 -6.38 17.73
C PHE A 270 2.90 -7.11 17.03
N ALA A 271 2.62 -8.29 16.47
CA ALA A 271 3.52 -8.99 15.59
C ALA A 271 3.61 -8.31 14.22
N ALA A 272 4.74 -8.44 13.53
CA ALA A 272 4.95 -7.94 12.18
C ALA A 272 4.80 -9.06 11.15
N LEU A 273 4.19 -8.76 9.99
CA LEU A 273 4.09 -9.72 8.89
C LEU A 273 5.49 -10.11 8.39
N TRP A 274 5.69 -11.40 8.12
CA TRP A 274 6.90 -11.91 7.48
C TRP A 274 6.72 -12.03 5.96
N GLN A 275 7.38 -11.18 5.17
CA GLN A 275 7.21 -11.16 3.72
C GLN A 275 7.78 -12.41 3.01
N GLY A 276 8.66 -13.18 3.68
CA GLY A 276 9.18 -14.46 3.16
C GLY A 276 8.27 -15.68 3.42
N GLY A 277 7.01 -15.50 3.79
CA GLY A 277 6.10 -16.57 4.21
C GLY A 277 5.72 -17.59 3.11
N LEU A 278 6.01 -17.31 1.83
CA LEU A 278 5.80 -18.26 0.72
C LEU A 278 7.03 -19.14 0.39
N ARG A 279 8.16 -18.91 1.05
CA ARG A 279 9.40 -19.70 0.84
C ARG A 279 9.26 -21.13 1.34
#